data_f9332a9c292b93099e95598615b59b48
#
_entry.id   f9332a9c292b93099e95598615b59b48
#
_cell.length_a   1.000
_cell.length_b   1.000
_cell.length_c   1.000
_cell.angle_alpha   90.00
_cell.angle_beta   90.00
_cell.angle_gamma   90.00
#
_symmetry.space_group_name_H-M   'P 1'
#
loop_
_entity.id
_entity.type
_entity.pdbx_description
1 polymer ?
#
loop_
_entity_poly.entity_id
_entity_poly.type
_entity_poly.pdbx_seq_one_letter_code
_entity_poly.pdbx_strand_id
1 'polypeptide(L)'
;MDQYTGHVKAMVGGRGEKTESRSLNRATQSYKQPGSCFKILSTYAPALDVHGDTLATVIEDSPFSYSNGREVKNWWGSNYKGNMTIRECIEQSANVCTVKKFTEITPALGFKYLTENFNLTTLDSKSDIVQAACLGGISKGVYNIEMTAAYAAIANGGVYTEPVLYTKDL
;
A
#
# COMPACT_ATOMS: atom_id res chain seq x y z
N MET A 1 -13.88 9.44 -0.17
CA MET A 1 -14.40 8.77 -1.38
C MET A 1 -15.42 7.74 -0.95
N ASP A 2 -16.49 7.63 -1.67
CA ASP A 2 -17.47 6.55 -1.52
C ASP A 2 -16.94 5.29 -2.21
N GLN A 3 -16.86 4.17 -1.49
CA GLN A 3 -16.21 2.96 -2.00
C GLN A 3 -17.03 2.22 -3.07
N TYR A 4 -18.34 2.45 -3.13
CA TYR A 4 -19.23 1.79 -4.09
C TYR A 4 -19.35 2.54 -5.42
N THR A 5 -19.30 3.87 -5.37
CA THR A 5 -19.56 4.73 -6.53
C THR A 5 -18.30 5.44 -7.07
N GLY A 6 -17.21 5.42 -6.31
CA GLY A 6 -16.01 6.18 -6.64
C GLY A 6 -16.11 7.68 -6.39
N HIS A 7 -17.27 8.20 -6.02
CA HIS A 7 -17.47 9.63 -5.85
C HIS A 7 -16.60 10.21 -4.73
N VAL A 8 -15.76 11.17 -5.06
CA VAL A 8 -14.93 11.90 -4.09
C VAL A 8 -15.80 12.92 -3.38
N LYS A 9 -16.17 12.63 -2.13
CA LYS A 9 -17.08 13.47 -1.33
C LYS A 9 -16.41 14.74 -0.79
N ALA A 10 -15.11 14.69 -0.52
CA ALA A 10 -14.31 15.83 -0.09
C ALA A 10 -12.84 15.64 -0.49
N MET A 11 -12.16 16.75 -0.77
CA MET A 11 -10.73 16.78 -1.07
C MET A 11 -10.10 18.05 -0.51
N VAL A 12 -8.96 17.90 0.16
CA VAL A 12 -8.16 19.01 0.68
C VAL A 12 -6.75 18.92 0.11
N GLY A 13 -6.43 19.79 -0.84
CA GLY A 13 -5.13 19.79 -1.54
C GLY A 13 -3.98 20.42 -0.75
N GLY A 14 -4.25 21.14 0.34
CA GLY A 14 -3.24 21.79 1.17
C GLY A 14 -3.84 22.56 2.35
N ARG A 15 -2.98 22.90 3.31
CA ARG A 15 -3.33 23.70 4.48
C ARG A 15 -3.09 25.19 4.23
N GLY A 16 -3.66 26.03 5.09
CA GLY A 16 -3.49 27.48 5.11
C GLY A 16 -4.42 28.21 4.16
N GLU A 17 -4.33 29.55 4.21
CA GLU A 17 -5.08 30.45 3.35
C GLU A 17 -4.68 30.27 1.88
N LYS A 18 -5.64 30.31 0.99
CA LYS A 18 -5.42 30.24 -0.45
C LYS A 18 -5.43 31.65 -1.04
N THR A 19 -4.26 32.21 -1.23
CA THR A 19 -4.07 33.55 -1.79
C THR A 19 -4.10 33.59 -3.31
N GLU A 20 -3.91 32.42 -3.96
CA GLU A 20 -3.88 32.31 -5.43
C GLU A 20 -4.80 31.20 -5.93
N SER A 21 -5.40 31.41 -7.09
CA SER A 21 -6.14 30.37 -7.80
C SER A 21 -5.17 29.33 -8.40
N ARG A 22 -5.66 28.09 -8.61
CA ARG A 22 -4.88 26.98 -9.18
C ARG A 22 -3.62 26.59 -8.38
N SER A 23 -3.64 26.82 -7.05
CA SER A 23 -2.57 26.35 -6.18
C SER A 23 -2.46 24.81 -6.21
N LEU A 24 -1.26 24.28 -5.94
CA LEU A 24 -0.96 22.84 -5.97
C LEU A 24 -1.95 22.01 -5.13
N ASN A 25 -2.66 21.11 -5.79
CA ASN A 25 -3.48 20.10 -5.11
C ASN A 25 -2.65 18.85 -4.82
N ARG A 26 -2.22 18.68 -3.57
CA ARG A 26 -1.37 17.55 -3.17
C ARG A 26 -2.05 16.21 -3.21
N ALA A 27 -3.38 16.15 -3.23
CA ALA A 27 -4.09 14.89 -3.32
C ALA A 27 -4.00 14.25 -4.72
N THR A 28 -3.87 15.09 -5.77
CA THR A 28 -3.88 14.66 -7.17
C THR A 28 -2.62 15.00 -7.96
N GLN A 29 -1.78 15.90 -7.46
CA GLN A 29 -0.64 16.45 -8.22
C GLN A 29 0.71 16.24 -7.51
N SER A 30 0.72 15.65 -6.31
CA SER A 30 1.94 15.36 -5.56
C SER A 30 1.93 13.93 -5.08
N TYR A 31 2.95 13.17 -5.44
CA TYR A 31 3.15 11.81 -4.94
C TYR A 31 4.12 11.80 -3.75
N LYS A 32 3.89 10.86 -2.85
CA LYS A 32 4.68 10.65 -1.63
C LYS A 32 4.89 9.17 -1.38
N GLN A 33 5.95 8.85 -0.63
CA GLN A 33 6.19 7.49 -0.17
C GLN A 33 5.02 7.04 0.73
N PRO A 34 4.34 5.93 0.41
CA PRO A 34 3.16 5.49 1.15
C PRO A 34 3.49 4.85 2.50
N GLY A 35 4.75 4.46 2.71
CA GLY A 35 5.16 3.78 3.93
C GLY A 35 4.36 2.50 4.18
N SER A 36 4.03 2.25 5.45
CA SER A 36 3.31 1.03 5.87
C SER A 36 1.91 0.86 5.30
N CYS A 37 1.33 1.90 4.70
CA CYS A 37 0.06 1.74 3.98
C CYS A 37 0.19 0.78 2.78
N PHE A 38 1.38 0.57 2.26
CA PHE A 38 1.61 -0.38 1.16
C PHE A 38 1.49 -1.84 1.58
N LYS A 39 1.71 -2.19 2.84
CA LYS A 39 1.71 -3.57 3.34
C LYS A 39 0.43 -4.33 2.98
N ILE A 40 -0.71 -3.69 3.16
CA ILE A 40 -2.01 -4.29 2.84
C ILE A 40 -2.11 -4.55 1.34
N LEU A 41 -1.84 -3.54 0.52
CA LEU A 41 -2.07 -3.59 -0.93
C LEU A 41 -1.06 -4.49 -1.64
N SER A 42 0.22 -4.38 -1.29
CA SER A 42 1.30 -5.11 -1.96
C SER A 42 1.48 -6.55 -1.49
N THR A 43 1.17 -6.82 -0.21
CA THR A 43 1.55 -8.08 0.43
C THR A 43 0.33 -8.88 0.86
N TYR A 44 -0.49 -8.33 1.74
CA TYR A 44 -1.54 -9.12 2.36
C TYR A 44 -2.75 -9.32 1.45
N ALA A 45 -3.11 -8.36 0.60
CA ALA A 45 -4.16 -8.55 -0.39
C ALA A 45 -3.84 -9.71 -1.36
N PRO A 46 -2.70 -9.72 -2.08
CA PRO A 46 -2.36 -10.87 -2.93
C PRO A 46 -2.15 -12.18 -2.15
N ALA A 47 -1.64 -12.12 -0.91
CA ALA A 47 -1.47 -13.31 -0.09
C ALA A 47 -2.82 -13.98 0.23
N LEU A 48 -3.81 -13.19 0.60
CA LEU A 48 -5.15 -13.67 0.93
C LEU A 48 -5.99 -14.07 -0.30
N ASP A 49 -5.79 -13.37 -1.42
CA ASP A 49 -6.61 -13.56 -2.63
C ASP A 49 -6.15 -14.77 -3.47
N VAL A 50 -4.85 -14.85 -3.78
CA VAL A 50 -4.35 -15.85 -4.76
C VAL A 50 -3.30 -16.80 -4.22
N HIS A 51 -2.67 -16.52 -3.08
CA HIS A 51 -1.61 -17.37 -2.52
C HIS A 51 -2.17 -18.46 -1.58
N GLY A 52 -3.46 -18.39 -1.23
CA GLY A 52 -4.13 -19.37 -0.35
C GLY A 52 -3.92 -19.10 1.14
N ASP A 53 -3.39 -17.95 1.50
CA ASP A 53 -3.26 -17.56 2.91
C ASP A 53 -4.61 -17.14 3.51
N THR A 54 -4.67 -17.16 4.83
CA THR A 54 -5.81 -16.65 5.62
C THR A 54 -5.31 -15.67 6.68
N LEU A 55 -6.20 -14.94 7.32
CA LEU A 55 -5.82 -14.10 8.45
C LEU A 55 -5.25 -14.89 9.65
N ALA A 56 -5.46 -16.21 9.69
CA ALA A 56 -4.91 -17.12 10.69
C ALA A 56 -3.57 -17.74 10.28
N THR A 57 -3.13 -17.56 9.02
CA THR A 57 -1.79 -18.03 8.58
C THR A 57 -0.72 -17.40 9.45
N VAL A 58 0.21 -18.24 9.96
CA VAL A 58 1.25 -17.85 10.89
C VAL A 58 2.53 -17.48 10.14
N ILE A 59 3.14 -16.38 10.54
CA ILE A 59 4.46 -15.92 10.08
C ILE A 59 5.34 -15.72 11.31
N GLU A 60 6.55 -16.25 11.30
CA GLU A 60 7.50 -16.08 12.40
C GLU A 60 8.18 -14.70 12.32
N ASP A 61 7.95 -13.87 13.34
CA ASP A 61 8.70 -12.63 13.57
C ASP A 61 10.04 -12.98 14.23
N SER A 62 11.07 -13.14 13.43
CA SER A 62 12.43 -13.49 13.81
C SER A 62 13.44 -12.75 12.92
N PRO A 63 14.73 -12.68 13.26
CA PRO A 63 15.73 -11.97 12.47
C PRO A 63 15.63 -12.31 10.98
N PHE A 64 15.59 -11.27 10.13
CA PHE A 64 15.47 -11.40 8.68
C PHE A 64 16.21 -10.27 7.98
N SER A 65 16.79 -10.57 6.81
CA SER A 65 17.50 -9.59 5.99
C SER A 65 16.96 -9.57 4.56
N TYR A 66 17.02 -8.42 3.94
CA TYR A 66 16.83 -8.28 2.50
C TYR A 66 17.89 -9.07 1.74
N SER A 67 17.66 -9.34 0.46
CA SER A 67 18.61 -10.04 -0.42
C SER A 67 19.99 -9.38 -0.52
N ASN A 68 20.08 -8.07 -0.25
CA ASN A 68 21.34 -7.32 -0.18
C ASN A 68 22.05 -7.39 1.18
N GLY A 69 21.58 -8.22 2.12
CA GLY A 69 22.16 -8.39 3.45
C GLY A 69 21.74 -7.36 4.50
N ARG A 70 21.00 -6.29 4.12
CA ARG A 70 20.52 -5.30 5.09
C ARG A 70 19.44 -5.91 5.96
N GLU A 71 19.59 -5.77 7.28
CA GLU A 71 18.61 -6.25 8.26
C GLU A 71 17.26 -5.52 8.14
N VAL A 72 16.17 -6.26 8.22
CA VAL A 72 14.80 -5.72 8.34
C VAL A 72 14.49 -5.53 9.82
N LYS A 73 14.09 -4.32 10.21
CA LYS A 73 13.78 -3.98 11.61
C LYS A 73 12.30 -3.65 11.77
N ASN A 74 11.71 -4.17 12.83
CA ASN A 74 10.40 -3.74 13.30
C ASN A 74 10.50 -2.34 13.95
N TRP A 75 9.39 -1.62 14.02
CA TRP A 75 9.35 -0.32 14.69
C TRP A 75 9.58 -0.41 16.21
N TRP A 76 9.33 -1.59 16.78
CA TRP A 76 9.64 -1.88 18.20
C TRP A 76 11.07 -2.42 18.44
N GLY A 77 11.91 -2.42 17.42
CA GLY A 77 13.30 -2.88 17.50
C GLY A 77 13.47 -4.39 17.33
N SER A 78 14.42 -4.97 18.06
CA SER A 78 14.83 -6.36 17.94
C SER A 78 14.17 -7.33 18.94
N ASN A 79 13.14 -6.89 19.66
CA ASN A 79 12.36 -7.77 20.53
C ASN A 79 11.33 -8.54 19.70
N TYR A 80 11.81 -9.53 18.96
CA TYR A 80 10.98 -10.35 18.08
C TYR A 80 9.88 -11.08 18.85
N LYS A 81 8.70 -11.17 18.25
CA LYS A 81 7.48 -11.73 18.88
C LYS A 81 7.25 -13.20 18.57
N GLY A 82 8.11 -13.81 17.73
CA GLY A 82 7.93 -15.20 17.31
C GLY A 82 6.73 -15.39 16.39
N ASN A 83 5.97 -16.44 16.58
CA ASN A 83 4.82 -16.75 15.74
C ASN A 83 3.71 -15.72 15.88
N MET A 84 3.38 -15.07 14.75
CA MET A 84 2.30 -14.08 14.63
C MET A 84 1.38 -14.48 13.48
N THR A 85 0.08 -14.36 13.68
CA THR A 85 -0.87 -14.51 12.59
C THR A 85 -0.79 -13.33 11.63
N ILE A 86 -1.23 -13.49 10.37
CA ILE A 86 -1.35 -12.36 9.42
C ILE A 86 -2.17 -11.22 10.03
N ARG A 87 -3.24 -11.53 10.76
CA ARG A 87 -4.03 -10.52 11.48
C ARG A 87 -3.17 -9.70 12.43
N GLU A 88 -2.42 -10.34 13.30
CA GLU A 88 -1.53 -9.66 14.25
C GLU A 88 -0.42 -8.89 13.55
N CYS A 89 0.14 -9.44 12.44
CA CYS A 89 1.13 -8.74 11.63
C CYS A 89 0.57 -7.43 11.04
N ILE A 90 -0.70 -7.42 10.62
CA ILE A 90 -1.39 -6.23 10.13
C ILE A 90 -1.64 -5.24 11.27
N GLU A 91 -2.24 -5.67 12.37
CA GLU A 91 -2.57 -4.85 13.53
C GLU A 91 -1.34 -4.17 14.14
N GLN A 92 -0.23 -4.93 14.24
CA GLN A 92 1.04 -4.42 14.77
C GLN A 92 1.89 -3.72 13.71
N SER A 93 1.47 -3.71 12.45
CA SER A 93 2.27 -3.19 11.34
C SER A 93 3.69 -3.76 11.32
N ALA A 94 3.82 -5.09 11.50
CA ALA A 94 5.09 -5.79 11.58
C ALA A 94 5.86 -5.71 10.26
N ASN A 95 7.08 -5.16 10.29
CA ASN A 95 7.91 -5.05 9.09
C ASN A 95 8.48 -6.40 8.66
N VAL A 96 9.04 -7.15 9.61
CA VAL A 96 9.70 -8.43 9.34
C VAL A 96 8.72 -9.43 8.73
N CYS A 97 7.56 -9.62 9.34
CA CYS A 97 6.52 -10.51 8.82
C CYS A 97 6.07 -10.09 7.41
N THR A 98 5.90 -8.78 7.19
CA THR A 98 5.51 -8.27 5.86
C THR A 98 6.57 -8.57 4.81
N VAL A 99 7.86 -8.29 5.08
CA VAL A 99 8.93 -8.55 4.10
C VAL A 99 9.09 -10.05 3.85
N LYS A 100 9.00 -10.89 4.87
CA LYS A 100 9.02 -12.37 4.72
C LYS A 100 7.89 -12.83 3.79
N LYS A 101 6.64 -12.45 4.09
CA LYS A 101 5.48 -12.81 3.27
C LYS A 101 5.58 -12.25 1.85
N PHE A 102 6.00 -11.01 1.70
CA PHE A 102 6.19 -10.38 0.38
C PHE A 102 7.27 -11.09 -0.45
N THR A 103 8.34 -11.57 0.20
CA THR A 103 9.37 -12.37 -0.46
C THR A 103 8.81 -13.72 -0.92
N GLU A 104 7.99 -14.36 -0.09
CA GLU A 104 7.34 -15.65 -0.37
C GLU A 104 6.37 -15.55 -1.56
N ILE A 105 5.46 -14.57 -1.57
CA ILE A 105 4.52 -14.35 -2.67
C ILE A 105 5.16 -13.73 -3.93
N THR A 106 6.39 -13.31 -3.84
CA THR A 106 7.24 -12.59 -4.79
C THR A 106 6.95 -11.10 -4.95
N PRO A 107 7.99 -10.26 -5.05
CA PRO A 107 7.82 -8.82 -5.33
C PRO A 107 7.09 -8.54 -6.66
N ALA A 108 7.21 -9.43 -7.65
CA ALA A 108 6.53 -9.31 -8.93
C ALA A 108 5.01 -9.43 -8.80
N LEU A 109 4.51 -10.37 -7.97
CA LEU A 109 3.08 -10.49 -7.70
C LEU A 109 2.54 -9.24 -6.98
N GLY A 110 3.26 -8.77 -5.96
CA GLY A 110 2.88 -7.55 -5.25
C GLY A 110 2.85 -6.32 -6.16
N PHE A 111 3.85 -6.17 -7.04
CA PHE A 111 3.89 -5.11 -8.04
C PHE A 111 2.69 -5.19 -8.99
N LYS A 112 2.36 -6.38 -9.49
CA LYS A 112 1.20 -6.61 -10.33
C LYS A 112 -0.09 -6.16 -9.65
N TYR A 113 -0.30 -6.52 -8.37
CA TYR A 113 -1.47 -6.07 -7.61
C TYR A 113 -1.54 -4.55 -7.49
N LEU A 114 -0.42 -3.91 -7.18
CA LEU A 114 -0.36 -2.45 -7.05
C LEU A 114 -0.72 -1.74 -8.37
N THR A 115 -0.27 -2.26 -9.51
CA THR A 115 -0.45 -1.60 -10.83
C THR A 115 -1.72 -2.02 -11.56
N GLU A 116 -2.07 -3.31 -11.55
CA GLU A 116 -3.19 -3.83 -12.34
C GLU A 116 -4.51 -3.91 -11.55
N ASN A 117 -4.45 -4.25 -10.24
CA ASN A 117 -5.65 -4.37 -9.42
C ASN A 117 -6.00 -3.05 -8.69
N PHE A 118 -4.99 -2.29 -8.25
CA PHE A 118 -5.16 -1.05 -7.52
C PHE A 118 -4.87 0.22 -8.33
N ASN A 119 -4.51 0.08 -9.60
CA ASN A 119 -4.29 1.17 -10.57
C ASN A 119 -3.35 2.29 -10.08
N LEU A 120 -2.26 1.92 -9.37
CA LEU A 120 -1.23 2.88 -8.99
C LEU A 120 -0.33 3.18 -10.19
N THR A 121 -0.35 4.42 -10.69
CA THR A 121 0.23 4.78 -11.98
C THR A 121 1.70 5.19 -11.95
N THR A 122 2.26 5.45 -10.78
CA THR A 122 3.61 6.04 -10.62
C THR A 122 4.73 5.02 -10.45
N LEU A 123 4.39 3.74 -10.34
CA LEU A 123 5.35 2.66 -10.13
C LEU A 123 6.11 2.30 -11.41
N ASP A 124 7.39 2.02 -11.27
CA ASP A 124 8.27 1.64 -12.38
C ASP A 124 8.76 0.19 -12.21
N SER A 125 8.45 -0.67 -13.20
CA SER A 125 8.82 -2.08 -13.19
C SER A 125 10.34 -2.34 -13.14
N LYS A 126 11.16 -1.37 -13.52
CA LYS A 126 12.62 -1.50 -13.50
C LYS A 126 13.22 -1.27 -12.10
N SER A 127 12.55 -0.48 -11.27
CA SER A 127 13.08 -0.05 -9.97
C SER A 127 12.25 -0.49 -8.77
N ASP A 128 10.95 -0.76 -8.93
CA ASP A 128 10.02 -0.97 -7.81
C ASP A 128 9.63 -2.44 -7.58
N ILE A 129 10.13 -3.40 -8.40
CA ILE A 129 9.99 -4.84 -8.14
C ILE A 129 11.11 -5.29 -7.18
N VAL A 130 11.07 -4.79 -5.96
CA VAL A 130 12.08 -5.03 -4.92
C VAL A 130 11.43 -5.29 -3.57
N GLN A 131 12.10 -6.04 -2.69
CA GLN A 131 11.56 -6.38 -1.37
C GLN A 131 11.15 -5.16 -0.53
N ALA A 132 11.87 -4.04 -0.66
CA ALA A 132 11.57 -2.82 0.09
C ALA A 132 10.24 -2.16 -0.31
N ALA A 133 9.70 -2.47 -1.49
CA ALA A 133 8.45 -1.90 -1.98
C ALA A 133 7.27 -2.19 -1.05
N CYS A 134 7.22 -3.36 -0.40
CA CYS A 134 6.13 -3.69 0.53
C CYS A 134 6.06 -2.79 1.77
N LEU A 135 7.14 -2.11 2.11
CA LEU A 135 7.20 -1.12 3.18
C LEU A 135 7.05 0.33 2.66
N GLY A 136 6.73 0.49 1.38
CA GLY A 136 6.61 1.78 0.71
C GLY A 136 7.93 2.36 0.21
N GLY A 137 9.00 1.57 0.18
CA GLY A 137 10.29 1.97 -0.38
C GLY A 137 10.29 1.85 -1.90
N ILE A 138 9.71 2.81 -2.59
CA ILE A 138 9.56 2.87 -4.05
C ILE A 138 10.24 4.12 -4.62
N SER A 139 10.49 4.14 -5.93
CA SER A 139 11.31 5.17 -6.59
C SER A 139 10.73 6.58 -6.49
N LYS A 140 9.44 6.76 -6.78
CA LYS A 140 8.78 8.08 -6.83
C LYS A 140 7.80 8.35 -5.69
N GLY A 141 7.03 7.35 -5.30
CA GLY A 141 5.86 7.49 -4.43
C GLY A 141 4.56 7.39 -5.22
N VAL A 142 3.42 7.60 -4.55
CA VAL A 142 2.08 7.46 -5.13
C VAL A 142 1.21 8.68 -4.82
N TYR A 143 0.17 8.90 -5.62
CA TYR A 143 -0.82 9.93 -5.37
C TYR A 143 -1.78 9.52 -4.25
N ASN A 144 -2.17 10.47 -3.43
CA ASN A 144 -3.11 10.24 -2.33
C ASN A 144 -4.48 9.73 -2.83
N ILE A 145 -4.95 10.25 -3.96
CA ILE A 145 -6.23 9.83 -4.54
C ILE A 145 -6.21 8.37 -4.98
N GLU A 146 -5.11 7.90 -5.59
CA GLU A 146 -4.93 6.49 -5.98
C GLU A 146 -4.90 5.56 -4.77
N MET A 147 -4.15 5.95 -3.72
CA MET A 147 -4.15 5.21 -2.45
C MET A 147 -5.54 5.16 -1.82
N THR A 148 -6.30 6.24 -1.89
CA THR A 148 -7.68 6.28 -1.39
C THR A 148 -8.58 5.31 -2.16
N ALA A 149 -8.45 5.25 -3.49
CA ALA A 149 -9.19 4.32 -4.33
C ALA A 149 -8.80 2.86 -4.07
N ALA A 150 -7.51 2.58 -3.89
CA ALA A 150 -7.02 1.23 -3.55
C ALA A 150 -7.61 0.73 -2.22
N TYR A 151 -7.63 1.58 -1.19
CA TYR A 151 -8.26 1.23 0.08
C TYR A 151 -9.80 1.17 0.00
N ALA A 152 -10.42 1.97 -0.87
CA ALA A 152 -11.84 1.84 -1.15
C ALA A 152 -12.18 0.48 -1.76
N ALA A 153 -11.31 -0.07 -2.63
CA ALA A 153 -11.46 -1.42 -3.16
C ALA A 153 -11.43 -2.49 -2.05
N ILE A 154 -10.51 -2.39 -1.07
CA ILE A 154 -10.49 -3.28 0.09
C ILE A 154 -11.82 -3.20 0.86
N ALA A 155 -12.33 -1.98 1.11
CA ALA A 155 -13.60 -1.77 1.80
C ALA A 155 -14.83 -2.23 0.98
N ASN A 156 -14.68 -2.36 -0.33
CA ASN A 156 -15.72 -2.79 -1.29
C ASN A 156 -15.59 -4.26 -1.69
N GLY A 157 -15.05 -5.10 -0.82
CA GLY A 157 -14.94 -6.55 -1.07
C GLY A 157 -14.00 -6.92 -2.23
N GLY A 158 -13.00 -6.08 -2.52
CA GLY A 158 -12.02 -6.29 -3.60
C GLY A 158 -12.39 -5.64 -4.94
N VAL A 159 -13.54 -4.98 -5.04
CA VAL A 159 -13.98 -4.33 -6.28
C VAL A 159 -13.43 -2.90 -6.35
N TYR A 160 -12.50 -2.68 -7.28
CA TYR A 160 -11.95 -1.35 -7.53
C TYR A 160 -12.94 -0.46 -8.29
N THR A 161 -13.07 0.78 -7.84
CA THR A 161 -13.87 1.82 -8.51
C THR A 161 -13.02 3.07 -8.68
N GLU A 162 -12.96 3.61 -9.89
CA GLU A 162 -12.18 4.81 -10.16
C GLU A 162 -12.71 6.03 -9.41
N PRO A 163 -11.81 6.94 -8.97
CA PRO A 163 -12.21 8.18 -8.34
C PRO A 163 -12.98 9.09 -9.32
N VAL A 164 -14.20 9.46 -8.97
CA VAL A 164 -15.04 10.39 -9.74
C VAL A 164 -15.08 11.73 -9.01
N LEU A 165 -14.48 12.76 -9.63
CA LEU A 165 -14.38 14.11 -9.07
C LEU A 165 -15.60 14.98 -9.43
N TYR A 166 -16.19 14.72 -10.58
CA TYR A 166 -17.38 15.43 -11.08
C TYR A 166 -18.20 14.46 -11.95
N THR A 167 -19.49 14.67 -12.02
CA THR A 167 -20.44 13.82 -12.77
C THR A 167 -21.00 14.51 -14.01
N LYS A 168 -20.77 15.81 -14.15
CA LYS A 168 -21.25 16.61 -15.27
C LYS A 168 -20.41 17.88 -15.42
N ASP A 169 -19.99 18.19 -16.65
CA ASP A 169 -19.50 19.50 -17.04
C ASP A 169 -20.68 20.45 -17.20
N LEU A 170 -20.57 21.67 -16.65
CA LEU A 170 -21.57 22.73 -16.78
C LEU A 170 -21.26 23.62 -17.98
#